data_79a46b2853b460bbcf5c8b429c7d5d19
#
_entry.id   79a46b2853b460bbcf5c8b429c7d5d19
#
_cell.length_a   1.000
_cell.length_b   1.000
_cell.length_c   1.000
_cell.angle_alpha   90.00
_cell.angle_beta   90.00
_cell.angle_gamma   90.00
#
_symmetry.space_group_name_H-M   'P 1'
#
loop_
_entity.id
_entity.type
_entity.pdbx_description
1 polymer ?
#
loop_
_entity_poly.entity_id
_entity_poly.type
_entity_poly.pdbx_seq_one_letter_code
_entity_poly.pdbx_strand_id
1 'polypeptide(L)'
;MAVFRAFKALRPTEGKAAAVAALPYDVVNREEAAAIGKENPDSFLHVDRAEMDLPAETDLYDAKVYQKAKENLHKMEETGVLVQDNKPCYYIYELVRKGKVQTGIAGCASIDDYLNNVVKKHELTRSDKELDRINHVDVCDANTGPIYLACRYTDALSALLEQWKKEHKAAYDFTEEDEITHRVWVIDGDEAISQIQGEMEKIPALYIADGHHRAASAVKVGLKRRQENPDYTGEEAFNYFLSVVFPYDQLTILAYNRVVRDLNGQSVEDVLEKIKENFDMTIVPGFPAKPVEKHCFGMYLDGFWYLLKAKSELYEGKDVVGQLDSQILQDVVLGPVLGIGDPRTDKRIKFVGGSHKLRELQTLADETRGVAFALYPTSMEDLMQIADESKLMPPKSTWFEPKLRSGIFVHKLRG
;
A
#
# COMPACT_ATOMS: atom_id res chain seq x y z
N MET A 1 8.09 -22.39 -0.62
CA MET A 1 9.16 -21.58 -1.22
C MET A 1 8.50 -20.65 -2.22
N ALA A 2 8.84 -19.37 -2.17
CA ALA A 2 8.17 -18.37 -3.01
C ALA A 2 8.63 -18.45 -4.47
N VAL A 3 7.69 -18.40 -5.40
CA VAL A 3 7.96 -18.31 -6.84
C VAL A 3 7.91 -16.85 -7.26
N PHE A 4 9.07 -16.32 -7.63
CA PHE A 4 9.24 -14.93 -8.05
C PHE A 4 10.08 -14.86 -9.32
N ARG A 5 9.54 -14.29 -10.40
CA ARG A 5 10.13 -14.38 -11.73
C ARG A 5 10.54 -13.02 -12.29
N ALA A 6 11.60 -13.02 -13.08
CA ALA A 6 11.94 -11.96 -14.00
C ALA A 6 10.84 -11.81 -15.06
N PHE A 7 10.61 -10.58 -15.53
CA PHE A 7 9.59 -10.29 -16.52
C PHE A 7 10.03 -9.20 -17.51
N LYS A 8 9.35 -9.10 -18.63
CA LYS A 8 9.55 -8.03 -19.60
C LYS A 8 8.69 -6.83 -19.18
N ALA A 9 9.28 -5.87 -18.45
CA ALA A 9 8.52 -4.69 -18.08
C ALA A 9 8.21 -3.81 -19.29
N LEU A 10 6.97 -3.32 -19.37
CA LEU A 10 6.68 -2.10 -20.10
C LEU A 10 6.97 -0.94 -19.13
N ARG A 11 7.90 -0.05 -19.48
CA ARG A 11 8.46 0.95 -18.57
C ARG A 11 8.82 2.25 -19.29
N PRO A 12 9.00 3.38 -18.57
CA PRO A 12 9.34 4.66 -19.17
C PRO A 12 10.62 4.60 -20.01
N THR A 13 10.62 5.30 -21.15
CA THR A 13 11.85 5.55 -21.91
C THR A 13 12.79 6.46 -21.12
N GLU A 14 14.06 6.49 -21.50
CA GLU A 14 15.06 7.33 -20.86
C GLU A 14 14.59 8.80 -20.80
N GLY A 15 14.70 9.40 -19.61
CA GLY A 15 14.28 10.78 -19.36
C GLY A 15 12.78 10.96 -19.09
N LYS A 16 11.93 9.93 -19.20
CA LYS A 16 10.48 10.02 -18.97
C LYS A 16 10.02 9.53 -17.60
N ALA A 17 10.88 8.86 -16.83
CA ALA A 17 10.49 8.21 -15.58
C ALA A 17 9.83 9.16 -14.56
N ALA A 18 10.39 10.34 -14.35
CA ALA A 18 9.83 11.34 -13.44
C ALA A 18 8.47 11.89 -13.89
N ALA A 19 8.25 12.04 -15.20
CA ALA A 19 6.98 12.50 -15.73
C ALA A 19 5.90 11.41 -15.69
N VAL A 20 6.30 10.15 -15.90
CA VAL A 20 5.36 9.01 -15.90
C VAL A 20 4.99 8.58 -14.48
N ALA A 21 5.93 8.59 -13.53
CA ALA A 21 5.72 8.13 -12.17
C ALA A 21 4.49 8.79 -11.53
N ALA A 22 3.61 7.99 -10.96
CA ALA A 22 2.38 8.47 -10.35
C ALA A 22 2.11 7.79 -9.01
N LEU A 23 1.50 8.52 -8.08
CA LEU A 23 0.98 7.93 -6.84
C LEU A 23 -0.06 6.84 -7.16
N PRO A 24 -0.20 5.82 -6.30
CA PRO A 24 -1.22 4.79 -6.47
C PRO A 24 -2.63 5.39 -6.58
N TYR A 25 -3.47 4.74 -7.34
CA TYR A 25 -4.83 5.17 -7.68
C TYR A 25 -5.72 5.52 -6.46
N ASP A 26 -5.46 4.93 -5.31
CA ASP A 26 -6.25 5.07 -4.08
C ASP A 26 -5.73 6.19 -3.14
N VAL A 27 -4.63 6.83 -3.52
CA VAL A 27 -4.04 7.96 -2.78
C VAL A 27 -4.50 9.31 -3.33
N VAL A 28 -4.85 9.36 -4.62
CA VAL A 28 -5.23 10.59 -5.35
C VAL A 28 -6.71 10.54 -5.72
N ASN A 29 -7.47 11.59 -5.42
CA ASN A 29 -8.87 11.70 -5.85
C ASN A 29 -8.97 12.18 -7.32
N ARG A 30 -10.20 12.24 -7.87
CA ARG A 30 -10.44 12.61 -9.27
C ARG A 30 -9.98 14.03 -9.60
N GLU A 31 -10.28 14.97 -8.73
CA GLU A 31 -9.97 16.38 -8.90
C GLU A 31 -8.46 16.63 -8.86
N GLU A 32 -7.78 16.00 -7.91
CA GLU A 32 -6.32 16.03 -7.80
C GLU A 32 -5.67 15.38 -9.02
N ALA A 33 -6.15 14.22 -9.46
CA ALA A 33 -5.66 13.55 -10.65
C ALA A 33 -5.83 14.42 -11.89
N ALA A 34 -6.99 15.07 -12.06
CA ALA A 34 -7.25 15.95 -13.19
C ALA A 34 -6.34 17.18 -13.18
N ALA A 35 -6.04 17.76 -12.02
CA ALA A 35 -5.11 18.87 -11.89
C ALA A 35 -3.69 18.46 -12.31
N ILE A 36 -3.19 17.32 -11.80
CA ILE A 36 -1.87 16.78 -12.14
C ILE A 36 -1.79 16.44 -13.65
N GLY A 37 -2.79 15.71 -14.18
CA GLY A 37 -2.79 15.27 -15.58
C GLY A 37 -2.87 16.41 -16.57
N LYS A 38 -3.52 17.52 -16.21
CA LYS A 38 -3.57 18.74 -17.05
C LYS A 38 -2.18 19.36 -17.22
N GLU A 39 -1.36 19.33 -16.18
CA GLU A 39 0.00 19.90 -16.22
C GLU A 39 1.01 18.88 -16.76
N ASN A 40 0.75 17.59 -16.60
CA ASN A 40 1.64 16.52 -17.02
C ASN A 40 0.91 15.47 -17.88
N PRO A 41 0.91 15.62 -19.21
CA PRO A 41 0.24 14.70 -20.13
C PRO A 41 0.87 13.31 -20.22
N ASP A 42 2.09 13.13 -19.71
CA ASP A 42 2.76 11.83 -19.61
C ASP A 42 2.49 11.11 -18.28
N SER A 43 1.74 11.72 -17.34
CA SER A 43 1.45 11.13 -16.05
C SER A 43 0.71 9.80 -16.18
N PHE A 44 1.15 8.80 -15.45
CA PHE A 44 0.48 7.49 -15.43
C PHE A 44 -0.91 7.53 -14.76
N LEU A 45 -1.29 8.65 -14.13
CA LEU A 45 -2.66 8.88 -13.65
C LEU A 45 -3.68 8.82 -14.79
N HIS A 46 -3.31 9.15 -16.04
CA HIS A 46 -4.17 8.94 -17.21
C HIS A 46 -4.56 7.48 -17.43
N VAL A 47 -3.79 6.54 -16.88
CA VAL A 47 -4.10 5.09 -16.90
C VAL A 47 -4.81 4.68 -15.62
N ASP A 48 -4.25 5.00 -14.44
CA ASP A 48 -4.76 4.53 -13.17
C ASP A 48 -6.03 5.27 -12.68
N ARG A 49 -6.25 6.52 -13.15
CA ARG A 49 -7.36 7.41 -12.84
C ARG A 49 -8.01 7.98 -14.12
N ALA A 50 -8.22 7.10 -15.10
CA ALA A 50 -8.65 7.47 -16.45
C ALA A 50 -10.01 8.21 -16.52
N GLU A 51 -10.82 8.16 -15.45
CA GLU A 51 -12.05 8.97 -15.32
C GLU A 51 -11.77 10.48 -15.34
N MET A 52 -10.55 10.91 -15.08
CA MET A 52 -10.20 12.33 -15.17
C MET A 52 -10.22 12.86 -16.61
N ASP A 53 -10.04 11.98 -17.59
CA ASP A 53 -10.07 12.28 -19.04
C ASP A 53 -11.50 12.19 -19.63
N LEU A 54 -12.50 11.91 -18.81
CA LEU A 54 -13.92 11.76 -19.20
C LEU A 54 -14.77 12.89 -18.60
N PRO A 55 -15.98 13.14 -19.14
CA PRO A 55 -16.91 14.11 -18.59
C PRO A 55 -17.15 13.93 -17.08
N ALA A 56 -17.28 15.03 -16.34
CA ALA A 56 -17.32 15.01 -14.86
C ALA A 56 -18.46 14.15 -14.29
N GLU A 57 -19.57 14.02 -15.03
CA GLU A 57 -20.73 13.21 -14.71
C GLU A 57 -20.52 11.70 -14.91
N THR A 58 -19.38 11.27 -15.51
CA THR A 58 -19.11 9.85 -15.72
C THR A 58 -18.90 9.17 -14.38
N ASP A 59 -19.63 8.07 -14.14
CA ASP A 59 -19.45 7.24 -12.94
C ASP A 59 -18.04 6.64 -12.92
N LEU A 60 -17.42 6.61 -11.75
CA LEU A 60 -16.04 6.11 -11.56
C LEU A 60 -15.89 4.64 -11.96
N TYR A 61 -16.97 3.88 -11.97
CA TYR A 61 -17.00 2.45 -12.28
C TYR A 61 -17.68 2.14 -13.62
N ASP A 62 -17.93 3.17 -14.45
CA ASP A 62 -18.43 2.97 -15.82
C ASP A 62 -17.40 2.22 -16.67
N ALA A 63 -17.85 1.30 -17.51
CA ALA A 63 -17.00 0.54 -18.43
C ALA A 63 -16.13 1.44 -19.33
N LYS A 64 -16.60 2.66 -19.63
CA LYS A 64 -15.85 3.66 -20.42
C LYS A 64 -14.56 4.11 -19.71
N VAL A 65 -14.51 4.08 -18.39
CA VAL A 65 -13.31 4.43 -17.61
C VAL A 65 -12.20 3.42 -17.88
N TYR A 66 -12.53 2.13 -17.81
CA TYR A 66 -11.55 1.05 -18.08
C TYR A 66 -11.11 1.03 -19.53
N GLN A 67 -12.04 1.29 -20.47
CA GLN A 67 -11.70 1.40 -21.87
C GLN A 67 -10.76 2.58 -22.13
N LYS A 68 -11.00 3.72 -21.47
CA LYS A 68 -10.14 4.90 -21.54
C LYS A 68 -8.75 4.63 -20.96
N ALA A 69 -8.67 3.91 -19.85
CA ALA A 69 -7.38 3.47 -19.26
C ALA A 69 -6.57 2.64 -20.27
N LYS A 70 -7.21 1.67 -20.94
CA LYS A 70 -6.58 0.87 -21.99
C LYS A 70 -6.10 1.71 -23.16
N GLU A 71 -6.93 2.64 -23.65
CA GLU A 71 -6.57 3.56 -24.75
C GLU A 71 -5.35 4.43 -24.36
N ASN A 72 -5.34 4.97 -23.15
CA ASN A 72 -4.25 5.78 -22.66
C ASN A 72 -2.94 4.97 -22.51
N LEU A 73 -3.02 3.74 -21.97
CA LEU A 73 -1.85 2.86 -21.86
C LEU A 73 -1.26 2.54 -23.26
N HIS A 74 -2.14 2.19 -24.21
CA HIS A 74 -1.72 1.92 -25.59
C HIS A 74 -1.11 3.15 -26.26
N LYS A 75 -1.70 4.33 -26.08
CA LYS A 75 -1.15 5.60 -26.57
C LYS A 75 0.25 5.88 -26.02
N MET A 76 0.49 5.66 -24.72
CA MET A 76 1.81 5.82 -24.11
C MET A 76 2.85 4.87 -24.74
N GLU A 77 2.45 3.66 -25.10
CA GLU A 77 3.30 2.69 -25.81
C GLU A 77 3.55 3.14 -27.26
N GLU A 78 2.52 3.50 -28.04
CA GLU A 78 2.62 3.94 -29.43
C GLU A 78 3.44 5.22 -29.60
N THR A 79 3.33 6.15 -28.64
CA THR A 79 4.10 7.42 -28.68
C THR A 79 5.52 7.28 -28.12
N GLY A 80 5.91 6.09 -27.66
CA GLY A 80 7.23 5.82 -27.14
C GLY A 80 7.51 6.43 -25.75
N VAL A 81 6.47 6.84 -25.02
CA VAL A 81 6.60 7.23 -23.60
C VAL A 81 6.94 6.00 -22.75
N LEU A 82 6.31 4.87 -23.07
CA LEU A 82 6.64 3.56 -22.50
C LEU A 82 7.24 2.64 -23.54
N VAL A 83 8.19 1.80 -23.15
CA VAL A 83 8.85 0.81 -24.01
C VAL A 83 8.91 -0.54 -23.31
N GLN A 84 8.62 -1.60 -24.07
CA GLN A 84 8.72 -2.99 -23.59
C GLN A 84 10.15 -3.48 -23.63
N ASP A 85 10.66 -4.05 -22.53
CA ASP A 85 11.96 -4.72 -22.53
C ASP A 85 11.98 -5.96 -23.44
N ASN A 86 13.11 -6.19 -24.09
CA ASN A 86 13.24 -7.27 -25.10
C ASN A 86 13.31 -8.67 -24.47
N LYS A 87 13.83 -8.76 -23.22
CA LYS A 87 13.95 -10.02 -22.48
C LYS A 87 13.48 -9.86 -21.04
N PRO A 88 13.16 -10.96 -20.35
CA PRO A 88 12.83 -10.90 -18.93
C PRO A 88 14.01 -10.38 -18.09
N CYS A 89 13.74 -9.43 -17.21
CA CYS A 89 14.68 -8.82 -16.28
C CYS A 89 14.11 -8.79 -14.87
N TYR A 90 14.98 -8.71 -13.87
CA TYR A 90 14.61 -8.13 -12.58
C TYR A 90 15.00 -6.65 -12.56
N TYR A 91 14.42 -5.92 -11.63
CA TYR A 91 14.75 -4.50 -11.47
C TYR A 91 14.97 -4.21 -9.99
N ILE A 92 16.06 -3.52 -9.66
CA ILE A 92 16.21 -2.96 -8.32
C ILE A 92 15.40 -1.67 -8.30
N TYR A 93 14.52 -1.51 -7.32
CA TYR A 93 13.80 -0.27 -7.07
C TYR A 93 14.16 0.25 -5.69
N GLU A 94 14.90 1.35 -5.65
CA GLU A 94 15.35 2.01 -4.43
C GLU A 94 14.55 3.28 -4.20
N LEU A 95 14.10 3.42 -2.96
CA LEU A 95 13.38 4.59 -2.46
C LEU A 95 14.19 5.23 -1.34
N VAL A 96 14.42 6.55 -1.42
CA VAL A 96 15.11 7.30 -0.37
C VAL A 96 14.18 8.38 0.17
N ARG A 97 13.90 8.32 1.47
CA ARG A 97 13.05 9.29 2.17
C ARG A 97 13.72 9.73 3.47
N LYS A 98 14.01 11.04 3.61
CA LYS A 98 14.64 11.60 4.83
C LYS A 98 15.91 10.84 5.26
N GLY A 99 16.73 10.44 4.27
CA GLY A 99 17.97 9.70 4.49
C GLY A 99 17.80 8.19 4.75
N LYS A 100 16.58 7.68 4.91
CA LYS A 100 16.31 6.23 5.00
C LYS A 100 16.20 5.65 3.59
N VAL A 101 16.98 4.63 3.32
CA VAL A 101 17.00 3.91 2.05
C VAL A 101 16.22 2.60 2.19
N GLN A 102 15.38 2.30 1.20
CA GLN A 102 14.66 1.04 1.04
C GLN A 102 14.98 0.49 -0.34
N THR A 103 15.62 -0.66 -0.41
CA THR A 103 16.03 -1.31 -1.67
C THR A 103 15.23 -2.58 -1.87
N GLY A 104 14.35 -2.58 -2.86
CA GLY A 104 13.52 -3.71 -3.24
C GLY A 104 13.90 -4.27 -4.61
N ILE A 105 13.42 -5.47 -4.89
CA ILE A 105 13.52 -6.11 -6.19
C ILE A 105 12.14 -6.21 -6.82
N ALA A 106 11.98 -5.67 -8.04
CA ALA A 106 10.77 -5.78 -8.83
C ALA A 106 10.83 -7.03 -9.73
N GLY A 107 9.73 -7.75 -9.77
CA GLY A 107 9.50 -8.96 -10.53
C GLY A 107 8.04 -9.37 -10.43
N CYS A 108 7.74 -10.60 -10.78
CA CYS A 108 6.36 -11.11 -10.75
C CYS A 108 6.23 -12.30 -9.79
N ALA A 109 5.34 -12.18 -8.81
CA ALA A 109 5.00 -13.24 -7.85
C ALA A 109 3.89 -14.13 -8.41
N SER A 110 3.91 -15.42 -8.06
CA SER A 110 2.93 -16.40 -8.54
C SER A 110 1.55 -16.18 -7.92
N ILE A 111 0.48 -16.28 -8.75
CA ILE A 111 -0.89 -16.32 -8.26
C ILE A 111 -1.16 -17.58 -7.41
N ASP A 112 -0.48 -18.69 -7.68
CA ASP A 112 -0.61 -19.92 -6.90
C ASP A 112 -0.03 -19.73 -5.47
N ASP A 113 1.05 -18.98 -5.33
CA ASP A 113 1.59 -18.63 -4.02
C ASP A 113 0.62 -17.78 -3.18
N TYR A 114 -0.16 -16.92 -3.83
CA TYR A 114 -1.23 -16.19 -3.15
C TYR A 114 -2.36 -17.12 -2.71
N LEU A 115 -2.78 -18.07 -3.56
CA LEU A 115 -3.83 -19.05 -3.27
C LEU A 115 -3.39 -20.02 -2.15
N ASN A 116 -2.13 -20.44 -2.15
CA ASN A 116 -1.56 -21.38 -1.19
C ASN A 116 -0.99 -20.70 0.07
N ASN A 117 -1.27 -19.41 0.27
CA ASN A 117 -0.83 -18.64 1.44
C ASN A 117 0.70 -18.60 1.64
N VAL A 118 1.47 -18.73 0.55
CA VAL A 118 2.91 -18.41 0.51
C VAL A 118 3.07 -16.87 0.43
N VAL A 119 2.22 -16.21 -0.37
CA VAL A 119 2.01 -14.76 -0.30
C VAL A 119 0.92 -14.50 0.73
N LYS A 120 1.33 -14.02 1.91
CA LYS A 120 0.49 -13.89 3.09
C LYS A 120 -0.21 -12.54 3.14
N LYS A 121 -1.45 -12.56 3.64
CA LYS A 121 -2.36 -11.42 3.76
C LYS A 121 -2.58 -11.09 5.22
N HIS A 122 -2.78 -9.82 5.52
CA HIS A 122 -3.14 -9.34 6.86
C HIS A 122 -4.39 -8.44 6.87
N GLU A 123 -4.99 -8.16 5.71
CA GLU A 123 -6.19 -7.32 5.58
C GLU A 123 -7.18 -7.92 4.57
N LEU A 124 -8.48 -7.77 4.86
CA LEU A 124 -9.56 -8.15 3.94
C LEU A 124 -9.74 -7.07 2.86
N THR A 125 -10.01 -7.53 1.65
CA THR A 125 -10.39 -6.65 0.55
C THR A 125 -11.87 -6.28 0.61
N ARG A 126 -12.20 -5.06 0.16
CA ARG A 126 -13.59 -4.64 -0.06
C ARG A 126 -14.02 -5.06 -1.46
N SER A 127 -15.21 -5.66 -1.56
CA SER A 127 -15.72 -6.22 -2.82
C SER A 127 -15.88 -5.18 -3.93
N ASP A 128 -16.32 -3.95 -3.60
CA ASP A 128 -16.47 -2.85 -4.54
C ASP A 128 -15.12 -2.42 -5.15
N LYS A 129 -14.09 -2.25 -4.32
CA LYS A 129 -12.73 -1.89 -4.75
C LYS A 129 -12.03 -3.00 -5.49
N GLU A 130 -12.28 -4.23 -5.08
CA GLU A 130 -11.72 -5.41 -5.76
C GLU A 130 -12.32 -5.56 -7.16
N LEU A 131 -13.64 -5.41 -7.32
CA LEU A 131 -14.31 -5.47 -8.63
C LEU A 131 -13.80 -4.37 -9.56
N ASP A 132 -13.63 -3.15 -9.06
CA ASP A 132 -13.03 -2.05 -9.80
C ASP A 132 -11.65 -2.43 -10.37
N ARG A 133 -10.77 -2.97 -9.53
CA ARG A 133 -9.43 -3.35 -9.99
C ARG A 133 -9.42 -4.58 -10.88
N ILE A 134 -10.34 -5.55 -10.70
CA ILE A 134 -10.53 -6.67 -11.64
C ILE A 134 -10.84 -6.13 -13.04
N ASN A 135 -11.82 -5.23 -13.14
CA ASN A 135 -12.21 -4.66 -14.43
C ASN A 135 -11.05 -3.88 -15.06
N HIS A 136 -10.32 -3.10 -14.27
CA HIS A 136 -9.18 -2.35 -14.76
C HIS A 136 -8.07 -3.27 -15.30
N VAL A 137 -7.64 -4.27 -14.53
CA VAL A 137 -6.60 -5.23 -14.94
C VAL A 137 -7.04 -6.04 -16.15
N ASP A 138 -8.29 -6.50 -16.17
CA ASP A 138 -8.84 -7.32 -17.24
C ASP A 138 -8.93 -6.56 -18.57
N VAL A 139 -9.40 -5.30 -18.56
CA VAL A 139 -9.55 -4.45 -19.75
C VAL A 139 -8.20 -3.93 -20.24
N CYS A 140 -7.31 -3.48 -19.36
CA CYS A 140 -5.96 -3.06 -19.72
C CYS A 140 -5.07 -4.23 -20.14
N ASP A 141 -5.44 -5.46 -19.81
CA ASP A 141 -4.66 -6.69 -19.99
C ASP A 141 -3.25 -6.58 -19.37
N ALA A 142 -3.15 -5.88 -18.23
CA ALA A 142 -1.89 -5.56 -17.56
C ALA A 142 -2.07 -5.29 -16.07
N ASN A 143 -1.03 -5.57 -15.27
CA ASN A 143 -0.87 -5.02 -13.92
C ASN A 143 -0.18 -3.65 -14.06
N THR A 144 -0.89 -2.58 -13.77
CA THR A 144 -0.45 -1.20 -13.98
C THR A 144 0.28 -0.59 -12.78
N GLY A 145 0.12 -1.18 -11.60
CA GLY A 145 0.80 -0.74 -10.37
C GLY A 145 1.35 -1.92 -9.57
N PRO A 146 2.58 -1.83 -9.05
CA PRO A 146 3.20 -2.92 -8.32
C PRO A 146 2.54 -3.16 -6.97
N ILE A 147 2.51 -4.42 -6.55
CA ILE A 147 2.13 -4.82 -5.21
C ILE A 147 3.37 -4.73 -4.32
N TYR A 148 3.23 -4.10 -3.16
CA TYR A 148 4.29 -3.92 -2.19
C TYR A 148 4.38 -5.15 -1.31
N LEU A 149 5.43 -5.96 -1.48
CA LEU A 149 5.69 -7.16 -0.71
C LEU A 149 6.90 -6.97 0.21
N ALA A 150 6.90 -7.68 1.32
CA ALA A 150 8.02 -7.78 2.24
C ALA A 150 8.44 -9.23 2.45
N CYS A 151 9.70 -9.47 2.76
CA CYS A 151 10.16 -10.76 3.24
C CYS A 151 11.46 -10.63 4.06
N ARG A 152 11.93 -11.75 4.58
CA ARG A 152 13.27 -11.86 5.16
C ARG A 152 14.25 -12.18 4.04
N TYR A 153 15.03 -11.17 3.60
CA TYR A 153 16.08 -11.39 2.61
C TYR A 153 17.17 -12.32 3.18
N THR A 154 17.77 -13.09 2.28
CA THR A 154 19.05 -13.75 2.59
C THR A 154 20.18 -12.72 2.48
N ASP A 155 21.29 -12.95 3.22
CA ASP A 155 22.48 -12.10 3.10
C ASP A 155 23.04 -12.12 1.67
N ALA A 156 22.94 -13.27 0.99
CA ALA A 156 23.38 -13.42 -0.39
C ALA A 156 22.57 -12.58 -1.37
N LEU A 157 21.23 -12.53 -1.21
CA LEU A 157 20.38 -11.67 -2.04
C LEU A 157 20.71 -10.20 -1.81
N SER A 158 20.82 -9.78 -0.55
CA SER A 158 21.19 -8.40 -0.19
C SER A 158 22.54 -7.99 -0.79
N ALA A 159 23.55 -8.84 -0.66
CA ALA A 159 24.90 -8.59 -1.20
C ALA A 159 24.89 -8.48 -2.73
N LEU A 160 24.13 -9.34 -3.42
CA LEU A 160 24.01 -9.34 -4.88
C LEU A 160 23.40 -8.03 -5.38
N LEU A 161 22.30 -7.56 -4.76
CA LEU A 161 21.66 -6.31 -5.15
C LEU A 161 22.59 -5.11 -4.90
N GLU A 162 23.28 -5.07 -3.76
CA GLU A 162 24.23 -4.00 -3.45
C GLU A 162 25.45 -3.99 -4.39
N GLN A 163 25.94 -5.16 -4.77
CA GLN A 163 27.03 -5.28 -5.76
C GLN A 163 26.55 -4.77 -7.13
N TRP A 164 25.37 -5.19 -7.58
CA TRP A 164 24.82 -4.74 -8.87
C TRP A 164 24.70 -3.23 -8.96
N LYS A 165 24.19 -2.57 -7.91
CA LYS A 165 24.07 -1.10 -7.84
C LYS A 165 25.44 -0.40 -7.95
N LYS A 166 26.52 -0.99 -7.40
CA LYS A 166 27.88 -0.41 -7.47
C LYS A 166 28.50 -0.53 -8.85
N GLU A 167 28.18 -1.60 -9.57
CA GLU A 167 28.81 -1.94 -10.85
C GLU A 167 28.04 -1.37 -12.05
N HIS A 168 26.78 -0.97 -11.87
CA HIS A 168 25.92 -0.54 -12.95
C HIS A 168 25.32 0.84 -12.67
N LYS A 169 25.13 1.62 -13.75
CA LYS A 169 24.41 2.91 -13.68
C LYS A 169 22.91 2.67 -13.52
N ALA A 170 22.27 3.47 -12.69
CA ALA A 170 20.81 3.49 -12.58
C ALA A 170 20.19 3.88 -13.95
N ALA A 171 19.16 3.14 -14.36
CA ALA A 171 18.35 3.48 -15.52
C ALA A 171 17.47 4.72 -15.24
N TYR A 172 17.02 4.86 -14.00
CA TYR A 172 16.30 6.04 -13.52
C TYR A 172 16.89 6.51 -12.19
N ASP A 173 17.01 7.83 -12.02
CA ASP A 173 17.37 8.51 -10.77
C ASP A 173 16.70 9.89 -10.79
N PHE A 174 15.63 10.05 -9.98
CA PHE A 174 14.88 11.30 -9.90
C PHE A 174 14.29 11.48 -8.51
N THR A 175 14.02 12.73 -8.14
CA THR A 175 13.36 13.10 -6.88
C THR A 175 12.08 13.86 -7.21
N GLU A 176 10.98 13.48 -6.57
CA GLU A 176 9.68 14.13 -6.72
C GLU A 176 9.48 15.26 -5.71
N GLU A 177 8.39 16.02 -5.84
CA GLU A 177 8.05 17.17 -5.00
C GLU A 177 7.87 16.78 -3.50
N ASP A 178 7.51 15.53 -3.22
CA ASP A 178 7.39 14.99 -1.87
C ASP A 178 8.75 14.63 -1.22
N GLU A 179 9.85 15.03 -1.86
CA GLU A 179 11.24 14.79 -1.44
C GLU A 179 11.61 13.29 -1.39
N ILE A 180 10.88 12.44 -2.11
CA ILE A 180 11.22 11.02 -2.26
C ILE A 180 12.08 10.85 -3.51
N THR A 181 13.27 10.24 -3.34
CA THR A 181 14.12 9.87 -4.47
C THR A 181 13.81 8.44 -4.89
N HIS A 182 13.64 8.26 -6.20
CA HIS A 182 13.38 6.98 -6.86
C HIS A 182 14.56 6.63 -7.75
N ARG A 183 15.14 5.43 -7.55
CA ARG A 183 16.20 4.91 -8.40
C ARG A 183 15.84 3.52 -8.89
N VAL A 184 16.16 3.24 -10.15
CA VAL A 184 15.91 1.93 -10.75
C VAL A 184 17.16 1.46 -11.47
N TRP A 185 17.54 0.20 -11.26
CA TRP A 185 18.56 -0.51 -12.05
C TRP A 185 17.91 -1.70 -12.73
N VAL A 186 18.32 -1.97 -13.96
CA VAL A 186 17.86 -3.14 -14.72
C VAL A 186 18.87 -4.25 -14.50
N ILE A 187 18.40 -5.42 -14.09
CA ILE A 187 19.22 -6.63 -13.96
C ILE A 187 18.87 -7.53 -15.14
N ASP A 188 19.72 -7.49 -16.16
CA ASP A 188 19.53 -8.22 -17.42
C ASP A 188 20.58 -9.30 -17.68
N GLY A 189 21.56 -9.45 -16.78
CA GLY A 189 22.58 -10.52 -16.84
C GLY A 189 21.99 -11.88 -16.47
N ASP A 190 22.13 -12.88 -17.35
CA ASP A 190 21.51 -14.20 -17.17
C ASP A 190 22.00 -14.90 -15.88
N GLU A 191 23.27 -14.72 -15.52
CA GLU A 191 23.85 -15.26 -14.27
C GLU A 191 23.20 -14.60 -13.04
N ALA A 192 23.10 -13.26 -13.02
CA ALA A 192 22.48 -12.53 -11.92
C ALA A 192 21.00 -12.87 -11.79
N ILE A 193 20.27 -13.00 -12.89
CA ILE A 193 18.86 -13.44 -12.93
C ILE A 193 18.74 -14.83 -12.28
N SER A 194 19.59 -15.78 -12.66
CA SER A 194 19.58 -17.14 -12.11
C SER A 194 19.91 -17.15 -10.60
N GLN A 195 20.88 -16.34 -10.18
CA GLN A 195 21.26 -16.23 -8.76
C GLN A 195 20.11 -15.64 -7.93
N ILE A 196 19.46 -14.56 -8.41
CA ILE A 196 18.31 -13.95 -7.74
C ILE A 196 17.16 -14.95 -7.63
N GLN A 197 16.85 -15.65 -8.71
CA GLN A 197 15.79 -16.66 -8.69
C GLN A 197 16.08 -17.74 -7.65
N GLY A 198 17.32 -18.26 -7.61
CA GLY A 198 17.74 -19.25 -6.62
C GLY A 198 17.70 -18.74 -5.17
N GLU A 199 17.96 -17.44 -4.93
CA GLU A 199 17.81 -16.85 -3.59
C GLU A 199 16.33 -16.65 -3.22
N MET A 200 15.49 -16.21 -4.15
CA MET A 200 14.06 -16.05 -3.91
C MET A 200 13.38 -17.40 -3.60
N GLU A 201 13.79 -18.49 -4.23
CA GLU A 201 13.29 -19.83 -3.94
C GLU A 201 13.58 -20.30 -2.50
N LYS A 202 14.58 -19.74 -1.83
CA LYS A 202 14.89 -20.05 -0.42
C LYS A 202 13.95 -19.31 0.55
N ILE A 203 13.23 -18.29 0.09
CA ILE A 203 12.32 -17.48 0.92
C ILE A 203 11.02 -18.25 1.16
N PRO A 204 10.66 -18.55 2.41
CA PRO A 204 9.51 -19.41 2.70
C PRO A 204 8.16 -18.70 2.51
N ALA A 205 8.12 -17.38 2.67
CA ALA A 205 6.90 -16.58 2.57
C ALA A 205 7.19 -15.13 2.16
N LEU A 206 6.25 -14.55 1.41
CA LEU A 206 6.15 -13.13 1.11
C LEU A 206 4.95 -12.55 1.86
N TYR A 207 5.03 -11.30 2.27
CA TYR A 207 3.98 -10.62 3.05
C TYR A 207 3.51 -9.40 2.29
N ILE A 208 2.22 -9.28 2.03
CA ILE A 208 1.66 -8.09 1.40
C ILE A 208 1.77 -6.94 2.40
N ALA A 209 2.61 -5.96 2.09
CA ALA A 209 2.70 -4.71 2.85
C ALA A 209 1.61 -3.73 2.41
N ASP A 210 1.47 -3.50 1.11
CA ASP A 210 0.43 -2.64 0.54
C ASP A 210 -0.07 -3.19 -0.80
N GLY A 211 -1.33 -2.91 -1.16
CA GLY A 211 -1.94 -3.33 -2.42
C GLY A 211 -2.73 -4.64 -2.34
N HIS A 212 -3.38 -4.97 -1.22
CA HIS A 212 -4.23 -6.16 -1.08
C HIS A 212 -5.30 -6.25 -2.17
N HIS A 213 -5.95 -5.13 -2.54
CA HIS A 213 -6.93 -5.10 -3.62
C HIS A 213 -6.29 -5.39 -4.98
N ARG A 214 -5.10 -4.86 -5.26
CA ARG A 214 -4.32 -5.13 -6.47
C ARG A 214 -3.94 -6.61 -6.58
N ALA A 215 -3.46 -7.20 -5.48
CA ALA A 215 -3.11 -8.62 -5.43
C ALA A 215 -4.33 -9.52 -5.67
N ALA A 216 -5.43 -9.30 -4.95
CA ALA A 216 -6.65 -10.08 -5.10
C ALA A 216 -7.22 -10.00 -6.52
N SER A 217 -7.21 -8.80 -7.12
CA SER A 217 -7.70 -8.58 -8.48
C SER A 217 -6.83 -9.26 -9.52
N ALA A 218 -5.51 -9.15 -9.42
CA ALA A 218 -4.57 -9.81 -10.33
C ALA A 218 -4.75 -11.33 -10.30
N VAL A 219 -4.91 -11.92 -9.10
CA VAL A 219 -5.17 -13.37 -8.93
C VAL A 219 -6.49 -13.77 -9.60
N LYS A 220 -7.57 -13.00 -9.40
CA LYS A 220 -8.89 -13.32 -10.01
C LYS A 220 -8.84 -13.21 -11.53
N VAL A 221 -8.15 -12.21 -12.07
CA VAL A 221 -7.96 -12.11 -13.53
C VAL A 221 -7.11 -13.26 -14.06
N GLY A 222 -6.02 -13.64 -13.36
CA GLY A 222 -5.21 -14.80 -13.72
C GLY A 222 -6.03 -16.09 -13.76
N LEU A 223 -6.88 -16.34 -12.75
CA LEU A 223 -7.78 -17.49 -12.72
C LEU A 223 -8.81 -17.45 -13.86
N LYS A 224 -9.34 -16.27 -14.20
CA LYS A 224 -10.21 -16.09 -15.37
C LYS A 224 -9.48 -16.46 -16.66
N ARG A 225 -8.23 -15.99 -16.86
CA ARG A 225 -7.40 -16.34 -18.01
C ARG A 225 -7.13 -17.85 -18.11
N ARG A 226 -6.89 -18.54 -16.99
CA ARG A 226 -6.75 -19.99 -16.94
C ARG A 226 -8.02 -20.70 -17.43
N GLN A 227 -9.20 -20.22 -17.02
CA GLN A 227 -10.48 -20.79 -17.50
C GLN A 227 -10.71 -20.55 -18.99
N GLU A 228 -10.29 -19.38 -19.51
CA GLU A 228 -10.36 -19.05 -20.93
C GLU A 228 -9.32 -19.81 -21.77
N ASN A 229 -8.23 -20.30 -21.15
CA ASN A 229 -7.13 -21.02 -21.80
C ASN A 229 -6.86 -22.34 -21.07
N PRO A 230 -7.69 -23.38 -21.26
CA PRO A 230 -7.58 -24.64 -20.49
C PRO A 230 -6.24 -25.36 -20.63
N ASP A 231 -5.53 -25.13 -21.74
CA ASP A 231 -4.23 -25.75 -22.07
C ASP A 231 -3.04 -24.91 -21.56
N TYR A 232 -3.26 -23.97 -20.60
CA TYR A 232 -2.17 -23.17 -20.04
C TYR A 232 -1.11 -24.07 -19.38
N THR A 233 0.16 -23.66 -19.49
CA THR A 233 1.31 -24.43 -19.01
C THR A 233 1.75 -24.04 -17.61
N GLY A 234 1.34 -22.87 -17.14
CA GLY A 234 1.83 -22.23 -15.91
C GLY A 234 2.94 -21.19 -16.15
N GLU A 235 3.46 -21.12 -17.39
CA GLU A 235 4.51 -20.17 -17.76
C GLU A 235 3.98 -18.83 -18.27
N GLU A 236 2.69 -18.75 -18.59
CA GLU A 236 2.04 -17.56 -19.15
C GLU A 236 2.06 -16.40 -18.15
N ALA A 237 2.19 -15.17 -18.66
CA ALA A 237 2.30 -13.96 -17.88
C ALA A 237 1.15 -13.74 -16.88
N PHE A 238 -0.07 -14.14 -17.22
CA PHE A 238 -1.24 -14.05 -16.35
C PHE A 238 -1.20 -14.96 -15.11
N ASN A 239 -0.23 -15.88 -15.02
CA ASN A 239 0.00 -16.70 -13.82
C ASN A 239 0.82 -15.97 -12.74
N TYR A 240 1.23 -14.75 -13.03
CA TYR A 240 2.08 -13.95 -12.17
C TYR A 240 1.55 -12.52 -12.05
N PHE A 241 1.84 -11.85 -10.94
CA PHE A 241 1.46 -10.47 -10.73
C PHE A 241 2.64 -9.59 -10.34
N LEU A 242 2.64 -8.38 -10.87
CA LEU A 242 3.69 -7.38 -10.65
C LEU A 242 3.86 -7.05 -9.16
N SER A 243 5.08 -7.18 -8.67
CA SER A 243 5.39 -6.89 -7.28
C SER A 243 6.78 -6.27 -7.13
N VAL A 244 6.96 -5.51 -6.06
CA VAL A 244 8.29 -5.16 -5.55
C VAL A 244 8.42 -5.75 -4.16
N VAL A 245 9.42 -6.60 -3.96
CA VAL A 245 9.73 -7.26 -2.69
C VAL A 245 10.84 -6.49 -2.00
N PHE A 246 10.65 -6.15 -0.73
CA PHE A 246 11.64 -5.46 0.10
C PHE A 246 12.03 -6.31 1.30
N PRO A 247 13.23 -6.14 1.85
CA PRO A 247 13.55 -6.68 3.17
C PRO A 247 12.69 -5.97 4.23
N TYR A 248 12.04 -6.74 5.09
CA TYR A 248 11.04 -6.25 6.05
C TYR A 248 11.58 -5.18 7.01
N ASP A 249 12.85 -5.26 7.37
CA ASP A 249 13.54 -4.37 8.31
C ASP A 249 13.87 -2.99 7.73
N GLN A 250 13.81 -2.85 6.40
CA GLN A 250 13.95 -1.55 5.74
C GLN A 250 12.62 -0.79 5.64
N LEU A 251 11.49 -1.45 5.84
CA LEU A 251 10.18 -0.82 5.66
C LEU A 251 9.86 0.18 6.77
N THR A 252 9.05 1.16 6.43
CA THR A 252 8.53 2.16 7.37
C THR A 252 7.02 2.11 7.39
N ILE A 253 6.46 1.75 8.53
CA ILE A 253 5.03 1.88 8.80
C ILE A 253 4.82 3.14 9.61
N LEU A 254 3.94 4.01 9.14
CA LEU A 254 3.45 5.17 9.89
C LEU A 254 2.12 4.83 10.56
N ALA A 255 1.77 5.60 11.56
CA ALA A 255 0.49 5.47 12.23
C ALA A 255 -0.68 5.65 11.26
N TYR A 256 -1.77 4.95 11.49
CA TYR A 256 -3.03 5.21 10.82
C TYR A 256 -4.02 5.74 11.86
N ASN A 257 -4.24 7.06 11.86
CA ASN A 257 -5.00 7.78 12.86
C ASN A 257 -6.52 7.73 12.59
N ARG A 258 -7.35 8.07 13.57
CA ARG A 258 -8.81 8.08 13.47
C ARG A 258 -9.36 9.42 13.91
N VAL A 259 -10.39 9.88 13.19
CA VAL A 259 -11.22 11.01 13.61
C VAL A 259 -12.67 10.56 13.57
N VAL A 260 -13.38 10.70 14.68
CA VAL A 260 -14.83 10.42 14.78
C VAL A 260 -15.57 11.75 14.85
N ARG A 261 -16.58 11.93 14.00
CA ARG A 261 -17.26 13.23 13.77
C ARG A 261 -18.19 13.67 14.88
N ASP A 262 -18.55 12.78 15.79
CA ASP A 262 -19.44 13.08 16.91
C ASP A 262 -19.14 12.21 18.12
N LEU A 263 -19.73 12.54 19.26
CA LEU A 263 -19.56 11.83 20.54
C LEU A 263 -20.71 10.84 20.81
N ASN A 264 -21.43 10.40 19.79
CA ASN A 264 -22.56 9.48 19.95
C ASN A 264 -23.64 10.00 20.92
N GLY A 265 -23.92 11.30 20.88
CA GLY A 265 -24.92 11.95 21.74
C GLY A 265 -24.52 12.13 23.20
N GLN A 266 -23.27 11.86 23.55
CA GLN A 266 -22.74 12.00 24.92
C GLN A 266 -22.12 13.39 25.14
N SER A 267 -22.05 13.82 26.40
CA SER A 267 -21.25 14.97 26.78
C SER A 267 -19.75 14.68 26.74
N VAL A 268 -18.92 15.71 26.71
CA VAL A 268 -17.45 15.58 26.79
C VAL A 268 -17.04 14.89 28.10
N GLU A 269 -17.68 15.26 29.19
CA GLU A 269 -17.44 14.74 30.54
C GLU A 269 -17.74 13.23 30.58
N ASP A 270 -18.88 12.79 30.03
CA ASP A 270 -19.25 11.35 29.99
C ASP A 270 -18.24 10.54 29.19
N VAL A 271 -17.78 11.05 28.04
CA VAL A 271 -16.75 10.39 27.23
C VAL A 271 -15.44 10.29 27.98
N LEU A 272 -14.98 11.37 28.62
CA LEU A 272 -13.73 11.35 29.40
C LEU A 272 -13.80 10.37 30.59
N GLU A 273 -14.93 10.28 31.28
CA GLU A 273 -15.10 9.34 32.39
C GLU A 273 -15.01 7.88 31.90
N LYS A 274 -15.71 7.54 30.83
CA LYS A 274 -15.66 6.19 30.26
C LYS A 274 -14.24 5.81 29.77
N ILE A 275 -13.51 6.76 29.20
CA ILE A 275 -12.13 6.51 28.76
C ILE A 275 -11.21 6.25 29.95
N LYS A 276 -11.35 6.97 31.07
CA LYS A 276 -10.57 6.74 32.30
C LYS A 276 -10.76 5.35 32.91
N GLU A 277 -11.86 4.66 32.63
CA GLU A 277 -12.05 3.28 33.08
C GLU A 277 -10.97 2.34 32.52
N ASN A 278 -10.52 2.61 31.30
CA ASN A 278 -9.62 1.75 30.52
C ASN A 278 -8.21 2.32 30.36
N PHE A 279 -8.02 3.62 30.58
CA PHE A 279 -6.76 4.31 30.33
C PHE A 279 -6.34 5.20 31.48
N ASP A 280 -5.03 5.24 31.76
CA ASP A 280 -4.44 6.35 32.49
C ASP A 280 -4.33 7.55 31.55
N MET A 281 -4.90 8.69 31.96
CA MET A 281 -5.05 9.86 31.11
C MET A 281 -4.32 11.07 31.67
N THR A 282 -3.51 11.73 30.84
CA THR A 282 -2.78 12.94 31.18
C THR A 282 -3.03 14.03 30.14
N ILE A 283 -3.36 15.25 30.56
CA ILE A 283 -3.51 16.41 29.68
C ILE A 283 -2.12 16.85 29.21
N VAL A 284 -1.97 17.09 27.90
CA VAL A 284 -0.75 17.61 27.28
C VAL A 284 -0.97 19.07 26.86
N PRO A 285 -0.45 20.04 27.59
CA PRO A 285 -0.69 21.44 27.27
C PRO A 285 0.12 21.91 26.05
N GLY A 286 -0.52 22.61 25.14
CA GLY A 286 0.12 23.40 24.09
C GLY A 286 0.65 22.66 22.86
N PHE A 287 0.69 21.32 22.86
CA PHE A 287 1.21 20.52 21.75
C PHE A 287 0.35 19.27 21.49
N PRO A 288 0.32 18.75 20.23
CA PRO A 288 -0.31 17.47 19.97
C PRO A 288 0.33 16.33 20.79
N ALA A 289 -0.51 15.51 21.43
CA ALA A 289 -0.07 14.33 22.14
C ALA A 289 0.33 13.23 21.14
N LYS A 290 1.63 13.11 20.86
CA LYS A 290 2.15 12.05 20.00
C LYS A 290 2.49 10.81 20.82
N PRO A 291 1.89 9.63 20.57
CA PRO A 291 2.30 8.40 21.24
C PRO A 291 3.74 8.04 20.85
N VAL A 292 4.52 7.56 21.83
CA VAL A 292 5.94 7.22 21.67
C VAL A 292 6.23 5.73 21.85
N GLU A 293 5.26 4.96 22.32
CA GLU A 293 5.34 3.52 22.54
C GLU A 293 3.99 2.85 22.28
N LYS A 294 3.97 1.53 22.11
CA LYS A 294 2.75 0.72 22.02
C LYS A 294 1.86 0.93 23.24
N HIS A 295 0.56 0.76 23.04
CA HIS A 295 -0.48 0.88 24.05
C HIS A 295 -0.63 2.31 24.61
N CYS A 296 -0.01 3.29 23.92
CA CYS A 296 -0.21 4.70 24.15
C CYS A 296 -0.92 5.37 22.97
N PHE A 297 -1.81 6.31 23.28
CA PHE A 297 -2.62 7.02 22.28
C PHE A 297 -2.60 8.51 22.55
N GLY A 298 -2.55 9.32 21.50
CA GLY A 298 -2.91 10.73 21.61
C GLY A 298 -4.40 10.88 21.34
N MET A 299 -5.13 11.59 22.20
CA MET A 299 -6.53 11.93 21.97
C MET A 299 -6.69 13.45 21.95
N TYR A 300 -7.38 13.97 20.96
CA TYR A 300 -7.82 15.37 20.92
C TYR A 300 -9.33 15.43 21.10
N LEU A 301 -9.78 16.15 22.11
CA LEU A 301 -11.18 16.33 22.42
C LEU A 301 -11.40 17.71 23.06
N ASP A 302 -12.38 18.47 22.53
CA ASP A 302 -12.86 19.75 23.07
C ASP A 302 -11.71 20.75 23.40
N GLY A 303 -10.80 20.95 22.45
CA GLY A 303 -9.68 21.91 22.58
C GLY A 303 -8.45 21.40 23.32
N PHE A 304 -8.48 20.18 23.85
CA PHE A 304 -7.39 19.61 24.63
C PHE A 304 -6.80 18.35 24.04
N TRP A 305 -5.46 18.23 24.15
CA TRP A 305 -4.77 16.97 23.86
C TRP A 305 -4.56 16.18 25.15
N TYR A 306 -4.83 14.89 25.06
CA TYR A 306 -4.63 13.93 26.13
C TYR A 306 -3.69 12.84 25.66
N LEU A 307 -2.73 12.43 26.51
CA LEU A 307 -2.00 11.18 26.35
C LEU A 307 -2.74 10.11 27.14
N LEU A 308 -3.13 9.04 26.47
CA LEU A 308 -3.81 7.88 27.04
C LEU A 308 -2.81 6.73 27.09
N LYS A 309 -2.67 6.06 28.22
CA LYS A 309 -1.93 4.82 28.36
C LYS A 309 -2.91 3.70 28.73
N ALA A 310 -3.00 2.68 27.88
CA ALA A 310 -3.89 1.54 28.11
C ALA A 310 -3.46 0.78 29.36
N LYS A 311 -4.43 0.38 30.19
CA LYS A 311 -4.20 -0.52 31.32
C LYS A 311 -3.82 -1.91 30.82
N SER A 312 -2.93 -2.60 31.54
CA SER A 312 -2.30 -3.84 31.06
C SER A 312 -3.29 -4.98 30.79
N GLU A 313 -4.40 -5.03 31.52
CA GLU A 313 -5.47 -6.01 31.32
C GLU A 313 -6.15 -5.95 29.94
N LEU A 314 -5.96 -4.85 29.19
CA LEU A 314 -6.51 -4.69 27.85
C LEU A 314 -5.71 -5.44 26.79
N TYR A 315 -4.45 -5.74 27.03
CA TYR A 315 -3.57 -6.38 26.06
C TYR A 315 -2.77 -7.58 26.60
N GLU A 316 -2.47 -7.64 27.91
CA GLU A 316 -1.78 -8.80 28.49
C GLU A 316 -2.61 -10.07 28.36
N GLY A 317 -1.99 -11.15 27.88
CA GLY A 317 -2.65 -12.44 27.66
C GLY A 317 -3.61 -12.48 26.45
N LYS A 318 -3.76 -11.39 25.69
CA LYS A 318 -4.49 -11.39 24.44
C LYS A 318 -3.64 -12.00 23.31
N ASP A 319 -4.31 -12.46 22.26
CA ASP A 319 -3.63 -12.89 21.05
C ASP A 319 -2.99 -11.70 20.30
N VAL A 320 -2.24 -12.00 19.25
CA VAL A 320 -1.48 -11.00 18.50
C VAL A 320 -2.35 -9.87 17.90
N VAL A 321 -3.61 -10.13 17.56
CA VAL A 321 -4.56 -9.13 17.07
C VAL A 321 -5.08 -8.30 18.24
N GLY A 322 -5.46 -8.92 19.34
CA GLY A 322 -5.96 -8.24 20.54
C GLY A 322 -4.94 -7.31 21.21
N GLN A 323 -3.65 -7.48 20.92
CA GLN A 323 -2.58 -6.61 21.40
C GLN A 323 -2.32 -5.37 20.51
N LEU A 324 -2.96 -5.27 19.34
CA LEU A 324 -2.80 -4.12 18.47
C LEU A 324 -3.51 -2.88 19.05
N ASP A 325 -2.85 -1.74 18.98
CA ASP A 325 -3.44 -0.45 19.40
C ASP A 325 -4.75 -0.16 18.66
N SER A 326 -4.82 -0.50 17.38
CA SER A 326 -6.04 -0.33 16.57
C SER A 326 -7.20 -1.22 17.06
N GLN A 327 -6.91 -2.43 17.55
CA GLN A 327 -7.91 -3.34 18.11
C GLN A 327 -8.33 -2.88 19.50
N ILE A 328 -7.38 -2.53 20.36
CA ILE A 328 -7.66 -2.00 21.70
C ILE A 328 -8.59 -0.78 21.58
N LEU A 329 -8.24 0.18 20.73
CA LEU A 329 -9.07 1.37 20.53
C LEU A 329 -10.47 1.02 20.04
N GLN A 330 -10.62 0.04 19.14
CA GLN A 330 -11.91 -0.42 18.64
C GLN A 330 -12.74 -1.03 19.77
N ASP A 331 -12.16 -1.91 20.58
CA ASP A 331 -12.86 -2.72 21.56
C ASP A 331 -13.33 -1.93 22.79
N VAL A 332 -12.56 -0.89 23.17
CA VAL A 332 -12.85 -0.18 24.43
C VAL A 332 -13.25 1.28 24.27
N VAL A 333 -13.11 1.86 23.07
CA VAL A 333 -13.49 3.26 22.83
C VAL A 333 -14.43 3.39 21.63
N LEU A 334 -13.98 2.99 20.43
CA LEU A 334 -14.76 3.25 19.20
C LEU A 334 -16.11 2.53 19.24
N GLY A 335 -16.14 1.26 19.64
CA GLY A 335 -17.37 0.48 19.78
C GLY A 335 -18.22 0.94 20.97
N PRO A 336 -17.78 0.70 22.21
CA PRO A 336 -18.65 0.88 23.40
C PRO A 336 -18.92 2.34 23.77
N VAL A 337 -18.00 3.27 23.50
CA VAL A 337 -18.17 4.69 23.86
C VAL A 337 -18.76 5.47 22.68
N LEU A 338 -18.15 5.36 21.50
CA LEU A 338 -18.52 6.17 20.34
C LEU A 338 -19.52 5.50 19.40
N GLY A 339 -19.90 4.24 19.66
CA GLY A 339 -20.91 3.51 18.88
C GLY A 339 -20.48 3.17 17.46
N ILE A 340 -19.16 3.09 17.19
CA ILE A 340 -18.61 2.69 15.88
C ILE A 340 -18.51 1.16 15.82
N GLY A 341 -19.52 0.50 15.24
CA GLY A 341 -19.55 -0.96 15.16
C GLY A 341 -18.57 -1.52 14.14
N ASP A 342 -18.79 -1.24 12.86
CA ASP A 342 -17.85 -1.63 11.79
C ASP A 342 -17.20 -0.39 11.18
N PRO A 343 -15.93 -0.11 11.50
CA PRO A 343 -15.24 1.09 11.02
C PRO A 343 -15.01 1.12 9.50
N ARG A 344 -15.25 0.00 8.77
CA ARG A 344 -15.17 -0.04 7.30
C ARG A 344 -16.38 0.64 6.64
N THR A 345 -17.51 0.64 7.30
CA THR A 345 -18.79 1.09 6.74
C THR A 345 -19.39 2.30 7.46
N ASP A 346 -18.99 2.57 8.70
CA ASP A 346 -19.49 3.72 9.45
C ASP A 346 -18.93 5.02 8.87
N LYS A 347 -19.83 5.91 8.44
CA LYS A 347 -19.46 7.20 7.83
C LYS A 347 -19.02 8.27 8.84
N ARG A 348 -19.17 8.01 10.14
CA ARG A 348 -18.77 8.94 11.20
C ARG A 348 -17.27 8.86 11.50
N ILE A 349 -16.60 7.76 11.13
CA ILE A 349 -15.15 7.60 11.30
C ILE A 349 -14.41 7.92 10.01
N LYS A 350 -13.36 8.73 10.13
CA LYS A 350 -12.39 9.03 9.07
C LYS A 350 -11.01 8.50 9.47
N PHE A 351 -10.35 7.83 8.55
CA PHE A 351 -8.96 7.37 8.71
C PHE A 351 -8.00 8.39 8.11
N VAL A 352 -6.93 8.73 8.84
CA VAL A 352 -5.94 9.73 8.45
C VAL A 352 -4.55 9.11 8.51
N GLY A 353 -3.87 8.99 7.36
CA GLY A 353 -2.54 8.41 7.27
C GLY A 353 -1.49 9.22 8.04
N GLY A 354 -0.48 8.54 8.56
CA GLY A 354 0.54 9.13 9.42
C GLY A 354 1.53 10.08 8.72
N SER A 355 1.41 10.26 7.40
CA SER A 355 2.11 11.32 6.66
C SER A 355 1.56 12.72 6.99
N HIS A 356 0.30 12.81 7.42
CA HIS A 356 -0.35 14.05 7.84
C HIS A 356 0.13 14.52 9.21
N LYS A 357 0.14 15.84 9.42
CA LYS A 357 0.51 16.42 10.72
C LYS A 357 -0.61 16.19 11.75
N LEU A 358 -0.25 15.93 13.01
CA LEU A 358 -1.25 15.74 14.08
C LEU A 358 -2.20 16.94 14.26
N ARG A 359 -1.79 18.15 13.88
CA ARG A 359 -2.67 19.34 13.88
C ARG A 359 -3.83 19.21 12.89
N GLU A 360 -3.68 18.44 11.83
CA GLU A 360 -4.79 18.18 10.90
C GLU A 360 -5.88 17.33 11.57
N LEU A 361 -5.50 16.38 12.43
CA LEU A 361 -6.46 15.64 13.25
C LEU A 361 -7.29 16.56 14.14
N GLN A 362 -6.61 17.54 14.76
CA GLN A 362 -7.25 18.58 15.55
C GLN A 362 -8.27 19.36 14.71
N THR A 363 -7.86 19.89 13.55
CA THR A 363 -8.74 20.65 12.66
C THR A 363 -9.98 19.84 12.27
N LEU A 364 -9.80 18.58 11.87
CA LEU A 364 -10.90 17.70 11.49
C LEU A 364 -11.87 17.40 12.65
N ALA A 365 -11.36 17.28 13.87
CA ALA A 365 -12.19 17.08 15.05
C ALA A 365 -12.96 18.37 15.42
N ASP A 366 -12.29 19.53 15.36
CA ASP A 366 -12.90 20.84 15.65
C ASP A 366 -14.03 21.17 14.66
N GLU A 367 -13.86 20.89 13.36
CA GLU A 367 -14.87 21.12 12.32
C GLU A 367 -16.19 20.41 12.61
N THR A 368 -16.15 19.28 13.29
CA THR A 368 -17.31 18.43 13.52
C THR A 368 -17.72 18.34 14.99
N ARG A 369 -16.96 18.96 15.91
CA ARG A 369 -17.07 18.79 17.37
C ARG A 369 -16.94 17.31 17.77
N GLY A 370 -16.07 16.62 17.08
CA GLY A 370 -15.77 15.20 17.29
C GLY A 370 -14.54 14.96 18.14
N VAL A 371 -13.96 13.78 17.98
CA VAL A 371 -12.76 13.34 18.70
C VAL A 371 -11.76 12.74 17.73
N ALA A 372 -10.48 13.00 17.95
CA ALA A 372 -9.41 12.40 17.16
C ALA A 372 -8.47 11.55 18.01
N PHE A 373 -7.96 10.47 17.41
CA PHE A 373 -7.00 9.56 18.04
C PHE A 373 -5.76 9.41 17.16
N ALA A 374 -4.60 9.74 17.73
CA ALA A 374 -3.30 9.43 17.17
C ALA A 374 -2.81 8.10 17.76
N LEU A 375 -2.42 7.16 16.91
CA LEU A 375 -1.96 5.84 17.30
C LEU A 375 -0.44 5.73 17.20
N TYR A 376 0.13 4.76 17.91
CA TYR A 376 1.50 4.32 17.66
C TYR A 376 1.54 3.44 16.40
N PRO A 377 2.57 3.53 15.55
CA PRO A 377 2.66 2.70 14.35
C PRO A 377 2.74 1.21 14.68
N THR A 378 2.00 0.38 13.94
CA THR A 378 2.16 -1.08 13.97
C THR A 378 3.56 -1.46 13.47
N SER A 379 4.21 -2.45 14.05
CA SER A 379 5.52 -2.92 13.58
C SER A 379 5.41 -3.92 12.42
N MET A 380 6.51 -4.13 11.70
CA MET A 380 6.58 -5.18 10.69
C MET A 380 6.50 -6.57 11.31
N GLU A 381 7.06 -6.74 12.51
CA GLU A 381 7.00 -7.98 13.28
C GLU A 381 5.55 -8.34 13.63
N ASP A 382 4.75 -7.38 14.11
CA ASP A 382 3.32 -7.60 14.38
C ASP A 382 2.57 -8.03 13.13
N LEU A 383 2.81 -7.33 12.01
CA LEU A 383 2.18 -7.64 10.72
C LEU A 383 2.52 -9.07 10.28
N MET A 384 3.81 -9.41 10.30
CA MET A 384 4.28 -10.72 9.86
C MET A 384 3.76 -11.84 10.76
N GLN A 385 3.76 -11.64 12.08
CA GLN A 385 3.23 -12.63 13.03
C GLN A 385 1.72 -12.86 12.81
N ILE A 386 0.93 -11.79 12.64
CA ILE A 386 -0.50 -11.89 12.36
C ILE A 386 -0.76 -12.66 11.06
N ALA A 387 0.00 -12.35 10.00
CA ALA A 387 -0.11 -13.04 8.72
C ALA A 387 0.36 -14.50 8.79
N ASP A 388 1.38 -14.82 9.60
CA ASP A 388 1.86 -16.18 9.85
C ASP A 388 0.81 -17.02 10.55
N GLU A 389 0.07 -16.44 11.50
CA GLU A 389 -1.06 -17.10 12.18
C GLU A 389 -2.34 -17.13 11.31
N SER A 390 -2.28 -16.67 10.05
CA SER A 390 -3.43 -16.55 9.15
C SER A 390 -4.59 -15.74 9.75
N LYS A 391 -4.25 -14.77 10.59
CA LYS A 391 -5.18 -13.81 11.18
C LYS A 391 -5.21 -12.52 10.37
N LEU A 392 -6.18 -11.66 10.69
CA LEU A 392 -6.39 -10.40 10.00
C LEU A 392 -6.32 -9.24 10.99
N MET A 393 -5.74 -8.15 10.55
CA MET A 393 -5.74 -6.89 11.28
C MET A 393 -7.08 -6.16 11.16
N PRO A 394 -7.42 -5.30 12.13
CA PRO A 394 -8.45 -4.29 11.91
C PRO A 394 -8.15 -3.46 10.67
N PRO A 395 -9.18 -2.92 9.99
CA PRO A 395 -8.98 -2.13 8.77
C PRO A 395 -8.13 -0.90 9.05
N LYS A 396 -7.28 -0.55 8.10
CA LYS A 396 -6.44 0.65 8.17
C LYS A 396 -5.52 0.67 9.41
N SER A 397 -4.84 -0.45 9.67
CA SER A 397 -3.87 -0.59 10.77
C SER A 397 -2.44 -0.22 10.35
N THR A 398 -2.14 -0.19 9.04
CA THR A 398 -0.79 0.06 8.51
C THR A 398 -0.83 1.14 7.42
N TRP A 399 0.14 2.05 7.45
CA TRP A 399 0.38 3.04 6.40
C TRP A 399 1.84 3.00 6.01
N PHE A 400 2.14 2.35 4.89
CA PHE A 400 3.51 2.22 4.39
C PHE A 400 3.98 3.49 3.68
N GLU A 401 5.21 3.89 3.98
CA GLU A 401 5.90 5.02 3.34
C GLU A 401 7.37 4.65 3.01
N PRO A 402 7.89 5.11 1.87
CA PRO A 402 7.21 5.81 0.77
C PRO A 402 6.25 4.90 0.01
N LYS A 403 5.29 5.50 -0.70
CA LYS A 403 4.44 4.76 -1.64
C LYS A 403 5.21 4.39 -2.89
N LEU A 404 5.05 3.16 -3.38
CA LEU A 404 5.52 2.77 -4.71
C LEU A 404 4.79 3.59 -5.77
N ARG A 405 5.48 3.92 -6.86
CA ARG A 405 4.85 4.63 -7.98
C ARG A 405 4.30 3.66 -9.00
N SER A 406 3.10 3.95 -9.51
CA SER A 406 2.57 3.35 -10.72
C SER A 406 3.31 3.89 -11.95
N GLY A 407 3.30 3.14 -13.04
CA GLY A 407 3.90 3.54 -14.31
C GLY A 407 5.40 3.32 -14.45
N ILE A 408 6.14 3.12 -13.34
CA ILE A 408 7.58 2.75 -13.40
C ILE A 408 7.75 1.35 -14.00
N PHE A 409 6.85 0.45 -13.66
CA PHE A 409 6.76 -0.89 -14.21
C PHE A 409 5.30 -1.24 -14.52
N VAL A 410 5.08 -1.84 -15.67
CA VAL A 410 3.79 -2.44 -16.06
C VAL A 410 4.06 -3.86 -16.53
N HIS A 411 3.27 -4.80 -16.03
CA HIS A 411 3.34 -6.21 -16.42
C HIS A 411 2.16 -6.56 -17.30
N LYS A 412 2.40 -6.78 -18.59
CA LYS A 412 1.37 -7.20 -19.58
C LYS A 412 1.04 -8.67 -19.38
N LEU A 413 -0.25 -9.02 -19.39
CA LEU A 413 -0.73 -10.37 -19.12
C LEU A 413 -0.68 -11.27 -20.35
N ARG A 414 -0.56 -10.69 -21.55
CA ARG A 414 -0.26 -11.39 -22.81
C ARG A 414 1.14 -10.98 -23.23
N GLY A 415 2.01 -11.98 -23.38
CA GLY A 415 3.39 -11.83 -23.82
C GLY A 415 3.54 -11.61 -25.32
#